data_f05324581f3fa5aefe9173c33b0a1235
#
_entry.id   f05324581f3fa5aefe9173c33b0a1235
#
_cell.length_a   1.000
_cell.length_b   1.000
_cell.length_c   1.000
_cell.angle_alpha   90.00
_cell.angle_beta   90.00
_cell.angle_gamma   90.00
#
_symmetry.space_group_name_H-M   'P 1'
#
loop_
_entity.id
_entity.type
_entity.pdbx_description
1 polymer ?
#
loop_
_entity_poly.entity_id
_entity_poly.type
_entity_poly.pdbx_seq_one_letter_code
_entity_poly.pdbx_strand_id
1 'polypeptide(L)'
;MKIKVNGTGLYLPPDIETSKEIAPLIGKSENWILEKSGVYERRVSKIDVDQMGAIAGKEALGNSGKPDLIINASGVPKQTIPDTSTFFQKEMGFEGIP
;
A
#
# COMPACT_ATOMS: atom_id res chain seq x y z
N MET A 1 26.12 -4.23 11.55
CA MET A 1 24.82 -3.72 12.08
C MET A 1 23.85 -4.88 12.19
N LYS A 2 23.21 -5.01 13.32
CA LYS A 2 22.16 -6.03 13.52
C LYS A 2 20.79 -5.37 13.37
N ILE A 3 19.95 -5.92 12.52
CA ILE A 3 18.59 -5.45 12.31
C ILE A 3 17.63 -6.56 12.73
N LYS A 4 16.55 -6.17 13.41
CA LYS A 4 15.47 -7.07 13.82
C LYS A 4 14.15 -6.55 13.29
N VAL A 5 13.34 -7.42 12.66
CA VAL A 5 11.97 -7.12 12.32
C VAL A 5 11.09 -7.42 13.54
N ASN A 6 10.42 -6.40 14.07
CA ASN A 6 9.59 -6.54 15.28
C ASN A 6 8.11 -6.72 14.96
N GLY A 7 7.68 -6.35 13.75
CA GLY A 7 6.29 -6.51 13.35
C GLY A 7 6.12 -6.31 11.86
N THR A 8 5.04 -6.85 11.34
CA THR A 8 4.61 -6.70 9.95
C THR A 8 3.13 -6.35 9.92
N GLY A 9 2.69 -5.70 8.86
CA GLY A 9 1.29 -5.35 8.68
C GLY A 9 0.92 -5.37 7.21
N LEU A 10 -0.33 -5.71 6.94
CA LEU A 10 -0.89 -5.84 5.61
C LEU A 10 -2.28 -5.22 5.56
N TYR A 11 -2.58 -4.52 4.48
CA TYR A 11 -3.94 -4.16 4.12
C TYR A 11 -4.26 -4.68 2.72
N LEU A 12 -5.30 -5.48 2.61
CA LEU A 12 -5.85 -5.94 1.34
C LEU A 12 -7.22 -5.30 1.13
N PRO A 13 -7.38 -4.41 0.14
CA PRO A 13 -8.69 -3.89 -0.22
C PRO A 13 -9.69 -5.02 -0.51
N PRO A 14 -10.97 -4.87 -0.13
CA PRO A 14 -11.96 -5.95 -0.30
C PRO A 14 -12.38 -6.16 -1.75
N ASP A 15 -12.31 -5.12 -2.59
CA ASP A 15 -12.75 -5.20 -3.98
C ASP A 15 -11.70 -5.92 -4.83
N ILE A 16 -12.17 -6.83 -5.67
CA ILE A 16 -11.34 -7.64 -6.57
C ILE A 16 -11.68 -7.28 -8.01
N GLU A 17 -10.66 -7.15 -8.83
CA GLU A 17 -10.76 -6.98 -10.27
C GLU A 17 -9.95 -8.10 -10.95
N THR A 18 -10.61 -8.90 -11.78
CA THR A 18 -9.98 -10.05 -12.43
C THR A 18 -9.29 -9.67 -13.74
N SER A 19 -8.32 -10.46 -14.16
CA SER A 19 -7.69 -10.32 -15.47
C SER A 19 -8.69 -10.43 -16.62
N LYS A 20 -9.73 -11.25 -16.45
CA LYS A 20 -10.82 -11.41 -17.41
C LYS A 20 -11.63 -10.11 -17.59
N GLU A 21 -11.87 -9.38 -16.51
CA GLU A 21 -12.57 -8.08 -16.56
C GLU A 21 -11.69 -6.97 -17.15
N ILE A 22 -10.38 -7.02 -16.88
CA ILE A 22 -9.44 -6.00 -17.35
C ILE A 22 -9.11 -6.18 -18.84
N ALA A 23 -8.98 -7.39 -19.32
CA ALA A 23 -8.52 -7.70 -20.67
C ALA A 23 -9.22 -6.89 -21.77
N PRO A 24 -10.57 -6.82 -21.83
CA PRO A 24 -11.24 -6.02 -22.86
C PRO A 24 -10.99 -4.51 -22.71
N LEU A 25 -10.76 -4.01 -21.50
CA LEU A 25 -10.51 -2.58 -21.24
C LEU A 25 -9.18 -2.11 -21.82
N ILE A 26 -8.19 -3.01 -21.92
CA ILE A 26 -6.86 -2.70 -22.48
C ILE A 26 -6.67 -3.26 -23.89
N GLY A 27 -7.72 -3.81 -24.53
CA GLY A 27 -7.67 -4.38 -25.86
C GLY A 27 -6.78 -5.63 -25.99
N LYS A 28 -6.71 -6.43 -24.92
CA LYS A 28 -5.92 -7.66 -24.86
C LYS A 28 -6.79 -8.85 -24.46
N SER A 29 -6.24 -10.06 -24.60
CA SER A 29 -6.87 -11.28 -24.07
C SER A 29 -6.46 -11.51 -22.61
N GLU A 30 -7.29 -12.25 -21.86
CA GLU A 30 -6.92 -12.71 -20.53
C GLU A 30 -5.60 -13.50 -20.56
N ASN A 31 -5.44 -14.40 -21.54
CA ASN A 31 -4.21 -15.18 -21.70
C ASN A 31 -2.97 -14.32 -21.88
N TRP A 32 -3.08 -13.23 -22.62
CA TRP A 32 -1.97 -12.26 -22.76
C TRP A 32 -1.56 -11.65 -21.42
N ILE A 33 -2.54 -11.28 -20.59
CA ILE A 33 -2.27 -10.72 -19.24
C ILE A 33 -1.57 -11.78 -18.39
N LEU A 34 -2.07 -13.00 -18.37
CA LEU A 34 -1.51 -14.09 -17.57
C LEU A 34 -0.08 -14.46 -18.01
N GLU A 35 0.18 -14.52 -19.30
CA GLU A 35 1.53 -14.76 -19.83
C GLU A 35 2.53 -13.65 -19.48
N LYS A 36 2.09 -12.39 -19.48
CA LYS A 36 2.97 -11.24 -19.22
C LYS A 36 3.17 -10.94 -17.74
N SER A 37 2.16 -11.14 -16.93
CA SER A 37 2.19 -10.73 -15.52
C SER A 37 2.01 -11.88 -14.52
N GLY A 38 1.37 -12.97 -14.92
CA GLY A 38 0.97 -14.05 -14.02
C GLY A 38 -0.14 -13.64 -13.04
N VAL A 39 -0.76 -12.49 -13.22
CA VAL A 39 -1.75 -11.92 -12.30
C VAL A 39 -3.16 -12.28 -12.74
N TYR A 40 -3.85 -13.13 -11.97
CA TYR A 40 -5.24 -13.49 -12.19
C TYR A 40 -6.22 -12.44 -11.70
N GLU A 41 -5.92 -11.81 -10.58
CA GLU A 41 -6.75 -10.80 -9.95
C GLU A 41 -5.90 -9.80 -9.17
N ARG A 42 -6.42 -8.59 -9.02
CA ARG A 42 -5.83 -7.56 -8.18
C ARG A 42 -6.86 -6.98 -7.23
N ARG A 43 -6.38 -6.38 -6.16
CA ARG A 43 -7.23 -5.64 -5.22
C ARG A 43 -7.32 -4.18 -5.64
N VAL A 44 -8.50 -3.63 -5.52
CA VAL A 44 -8.79 -2.23 -5.84
C VAL A 44 -9.27 -1.52 -4.60
N SER A 45 -8.64 -0.40 -4.27
CA SER A 45 -8.96 0.35 -3.07
C SER A 45 -9.93 1.50 -3.35
N LYS A 46 -10.86 1.71 -2.43
CA LYS A 46 -11.73 2.89 -2.36
C LYS A 46 -11.21 3.95 -1.39
N ILE A 47 -10.14 3.62 -0.65
CA ILE A 47 -9.47 4.57 0.24
C ILE A 47 -8.11 4.96 -0.33
N ASP A 48 -7.59 6.08 0.11
CA ASP A 48 -6.33 6.63 -0.39
C ASP A 48 -5.11 5.83 0.07
N VAL A 49 -4.01 5.98 -0.63
CA VAL A 49 -2.75 5.25 -0.38
C VAL A 49 -2.19 5.48 1.01
N ASP A 50 -2.31 6.69 1.55
CA ASP A 50 -1.89 7.03 2.92
C ASP A 50 -2.75 6.32 3.98
N GLN A 51 -4.05 6.21 3.75
CA GLN A 51 -4.97 5.47 4.62
C GLN A 51 -4.68 3.97 4.58
N MET A 52 -4.45 3.40 3.40
CA MET A 52 -4.04 2.00 3.26
C MET A 52 -2.73 1.72 4.01
N GLY A 53 -1.75 2.59 3.81
CA GLY A 53 -0.47 2.51 4.51
C GLY A 53 -0.61 2.59 6.02
N ALA A 54 -1.46 3.50 6.50
CA ALA A 54 -1.70 3.67 7.94
C ALA A 54 -2.35 2.43 8.58
N ILE A 55 -3.28 1.78 7.91
CA ILE A 55 -3.89 0.53 8.40
C ILE A 55 -2.83 -0.55 8.56
N ALA A 56 -2.03 -0.78 7.52
CA ALA A 56 -0.92 -1.74 7.57
C ALA A 56 0.14 -1.35 8.61
N GLY A 57 0.47 -0.06 8.69
CA GLY A 57 1.44 0.47 9.64
C GLY A 57 1.02 0.31 11.10
N LYS A 58 -0.26 0.53 11.41
CA LYS A 58 -0.79 0.30 12.75
C LYS A 58 -0.74 -1.16 13.17
N GLU A 59 -1.02 -2.07 12.24
CA GLU A 59 -0.88 -3.50 12.47
C GLU A 59 0.60 -3.87 12.73
N ALA A 60 1.52 -3.39 11.89
CA ALA A 60 2.95 -3.63 12.07
C ALA A 60 3.49 -3.10 13.39
N LEU A 61 3.03 -1.92 13.80
CA LEU A 61 3.45 -1.28 15.04
C LEU A 61 2.93 -2.02 16.28
N GLY A 62 1.71 -2.53 16.23
CA GLY A 62 1.06 -3.17 17.38
C GLY A 62 1.08 -2.26 18.61
N ASN A 63 1.71 -2.72 19.68
CA ASN A 63 1.84 -1.98 20.94
C ASN A 63 3.20 -1.29 21.12
N SER A 64 4.01 -1.20 20.05
CA SER A 64 5.39 -0.69 20.14
C SER A 64 5.50 0.83 20.36
N GLY A 65 4.40 1.56 20.25
CA GLY A 65 4.38 3.00 20.43
C GLY A 65 4.84 3.79 19.19
N LYS A 66 5.23 5.04 19.41
CA LYS A 66 5.64 5.96 18.34
C LYS A 66 7.02 5.56 17.79
N PRO A 67 7.19 5.43 16.47
CA PRO A 67 8.49 5.17 15.87
C PRO A 67 9.37 6.44 15.85
N ASP A 68 10.68 6.27 15.80
CA ASP A 68 11.65 7.37 15.70
C ASP A 68 11.84 7.83 14.24
N LEU A 69 11.56 6.98 13.27
CA LEU A 69 11.72 7.25 11.84
C LEU A 69 10.66 6.50 11.03
N ILE A 70 10.15 7.15 10.01
CA ILE A 70 9.24 6.56 9.03
C ILE A 70 9.88 6.65 7.65
N ILE A 71 9.99 5.52 6.96
CA ILE A 71 10.45 5.46 5.58
C ILE A 71 9.28 5.05 4.69
N ASN A 72 8.85 5.95 3.81
CA ASN A 72 7.87 5.66 2.78
C ASN A 72 8.55 5.30 1.46
N ALA A 73 8.41 4.07 1.03
CA ALA A 73 8.96 3.56 -0.22
C ALA A 73 7.87 3.28 -1.27
N SER A 74 6.73 3.97 -1.20
CA SER A 74 5.65 3.82 -2.16
C SER A 74 6.00 4.46 -3.50
N GLY A 75 5.76 3.74 -4.59
CA GLY A 75 5.85 4.25 -5.96
C GLY A 75 4.60 5.02 -6.41
N VAL A 76 3.54 5.02 -5.61
CA VAL A 76 2.27 5.68 -5.92
C VAL A 76 2.00 6.76 -4.88
N PRO A 77 2.19 8.04 -5.22
CA PRO A 77 1.93 9.14 -4.30
C PRO A 77 0.43 9.44 -4.19
N LYS A 78 0.01 9.96 -3.04
CA LYS A 78 -1.32 10.55 -2.86
C LYS A 78 -1.45 11.82 -3.72
N GLN A 79 -0.41 12.61 -3.71
CA GLN A 79 -0.24 13.82 -4.52
C GLN A 79 1.27 14.15 -4.65
N THR A 80 1.60 15.07 -5.56
CA THR A 80 3.00 15.39 -5.84
C THR A 80 3.69 16.09 -4.67
N ILE A 81 3.02 17.03 -4.02
CA ILE A 81 3.54 17.83 -2.90
C ILE A 81 2.38 18.11 -1.92
N PRO A 82 2.57 17.94 -0.60
CA PRO A 82 3.71 17.32 0.05
C PRO A 82 3.80 15.81 -0.17
N ASP A 83 4.93 15.21 0.21
CA ASP A 83 5.15 13.77 0.10
C ASP A 83 4.11 12.95 0.89
N THR A 84 3.81 11.75 0.39
CA THR A 84 2.83 10.83 1.00
C THR A 84 3.16 10.46 2.44
N SER A 85 4.44 10.46 2.82
CA SER A 85 4.87 10.19 4.21
C SER A 85 4.26 11.15 5.24
N THR A 86 4.07 12.42 4.86
CA THR A 86 3.40 13.41 5.72
C THR A 86 1.94 13.04 5.99
N PHE A 87 1.21 12.61 4.98
CA PHE A 87 -0.16 12.16 5.11
C PHE A 87 -0.27 10.85 5.88
N PHE A 88 0.63 9.91 5.60
CA PHE A 88 0.73 8.65 6.31
C PHE A 88 0.96 8.87 7.81
N GLN A 89 1.89 9.75 8.18
CA GLN A 89 2.17 10.11 9.56
C GLN A 89 0.92 10.67 10.26
N LYS A 90 0.17 11.54 9.58
CA LYS A 90 -1.09 12.10 10.07
C LYS A 90 -2.14 11.01 10.31
N GLU A 91 -2.33 10.10 9.36
CA GLU A 91 -3.28 8.99 9.48
C GLU A 91 -2.89 8.01 10.60
N MET A 92 -1.60 7.88 10.90
CA MET A 92 -1.09 7.12 12.05
C MET A 92 -1.34 7.82 13.39
N GLY A 93 -1.68 9.11 13.38
CA GLY A 93 -1.86 9.90 14.60
C GLY A 93 -0.55 10.37 15.23
N PHE A 94 0.53 10.44 14.46
CA PHE A 94 1.83 10.88 14.93
C PHE A 94 2.19 12.27 14.38
N GLU A 95 2.97 13.01 15.15
CA GLU A 95 3.51 14.29 14.75
C GLU A 95 5.02 14.35 14.99
N GLY A 96 5.71 15.11 14.13
CA GLY A 96 7.12 15.42 14.29
C GLY A 96 8.05 14.20 14.21
N ILE A 97 7.74 13.23 13.35
CA ILE A 97 8.63 12.09 13.05
C ILE A 97 9.35 12.38 11.72
N PRO A 98 10.66 12.24 11.67
CA PRO A 98 11.41 12.25 10.41
C PRO A 98 10.96 11.16 9.46
#